data_9ea11ff27bf5cdff77cbe53c3e635b72
#
_entry.id   9ea11ff27bf5cdff77cbe53c3e635b72
#
_cell.length_a   1.000
_cell.length_b   1.000
_cell.length_c   1.000
_cell.angle_alpha   90.00
_cell.angle_beta   90.00
_cell.angle_gamma   90.00
#
_symmetry.space_group_name_H-M   'P 1'
#
loop_
_entity.id
_entity.type
_entity.pdbx_description
1 polymer ?
#
loop_
_entity_poly.entity_id
_entity_poly.type
_entity_poly.pdbx_seq_one_letter_code
_entity_poly.pdbx_strand_id
1 'polypeptide(L)'
;MAGTKDGAGERGVLRFADALGSAFLMIRAQKLKSFFSLLGIVIGVTSLVAVISIVAGMDRYVREDFAARIFGVNTFTLQRRSSIVFSRPDDETMREWRRRPRLRVEDYRYLKERIETPVVLTCYSSDSATVRFGDRIAQGVQIIAADADYFRIRAYEIEKGRAFTQTESGLGRPVAVIGSEIAEKLLEGREPIGAAIYFAGTRFTVVGVVKSQGKLFGLSLDKFIVAPWTSPAARVVNPPRVLDAITVKAASEEDMRAAMAEVEVLMRSRRNLRPGDPNNFGIETSGGILDAWSKISGILYAALPGLVGISLVVSGIVIMNIMLIAVAERTREIGIRRSIGARRGDIVVQFLLEAGTLSGVGGAIGIVLGIVAAEIVQATTPLPASVSPLSIVAGLVLGCGVGVASGLYPAWRAANLDPIEALRQET
;
A
#
# COMPACT_ATOMS: atom_id res chain seq x y z
N MET A 1 50.47 29.55 21.45
CA MET A 1 50.01 28.17 21.82
C MET A 1 48.88 27.81 20.86
N ALA A 2 49.25 27.21 19.76
CA ALA A 2 48.34 26.63 18.80
C ALA A 2 48.94 25.29 18.36
N GLY A 3 48.32 24.21 18.69
CA GLY A 3 48.83 22.89 18.32
C GLY A 3 47.94 21.79 18.89
N THR A 4 47.57 20.87 17.99
CA THR A 4 46.98 19.55 18.25
C THR A 4 45.45 19.44 18.33
N LYS A 5 44.78 19.63 17.19
CA LYS A 5 43.45 19.05 16.98
C LYS A 5 43.37 18.13 15.73
N ASP A 6 44.38 18.08 14.87
CA ASP A 6 44.33 17.36 13.59
C ASP A 6 44.72 15.87 13.66
N GLY A 7 45.37 15.43 14.72
CA GLY A 7 45.87 14.03 14.81
C GLY A 7 44.80 12.95 15.12
N ALA A 8 43.61 13.31 15.56
CA ALA A 8 42.58 12.34 15.90
C ALA A 8 41.75 11.90 14.64
N GLY A 9 41.59 12.80 13.69
CA GLY A 9 40.87 12.53 12.43
C GLY A 9 41.62 11.59 11.51
N GLU A 10 42.94 11.82 11.32
CA GLU A 10 43.80 10.99 10.44
C GLU A 10 43.97 9.57 10.95
N ARG A 11 44.10 9.39 12.28
CA ARG A 11 44.20 8.04 12.89
C ARG A 11 42.89 7.25 12.76
N GLY A 12 41.72 7.91 12.72
CA GLY A 12 40.43 7.30 12.52
C GLY A 12 40.18 6.81 11.09
N VAL A 13 40.62 7.60 10.11
CA VAL A 13 40.47 7.29 8.67
C VAL A 13 41.41 6.14 8.26
N LEU A 14 42.66 6.14 8.74
CA LEU A 14 43.61 5.03 8.50
C LEU A 14 43.12 3.71 9.10
N ARG A 15 42.57 3.74 10.32
CA ARG A 15 41.96 2.56 10.97
C ARG A 15 40.76 2.01 10.22
N PHE A 16 39.94 2.86 9.63
CA PHE A 16 38.79 2.44 8.87
C PHE A 16 39.15 1.84 7.51
N ALA A 17 40.15 2.39 6.81
CA ALA A 17 40.67 1.86 5.56
C ALA A 17 41.34 0.48 5.76
N ASP A 18 42.11 0.33 6.84
CA ASP A 18 42.75 -0.95 7.22
C ASP A 18 41.68 -1.99 7.60
N ALA A 19 40.62 -1.61 8.28
CA ALA A 19 39.49 -2.50 8.62
C ALA A 19 38.72 -2.97 7.38
N LEU A 20 38.50 -2.09 6.39
CA LEU A 20 37.90 -2.44 5.10
C LEU A 20 38.80 -3.40 4.32
N GLY A 21 40.10 -3.15 4.29
CA GLY A 21 41.10 -4.02 3.64
C GLY A 21 41.14 -5.42 4.26
N SER A 22 41.14 -5.49 5.59
CA SER A 22 41.15 -6.79 6.32
C SER A 22 39.82 -7.54 6.16
N ALA A 23 38.68 -6.86 6.17
CA ALA A 23 37.37 -7.47 5.90
C ALA A 23 37.32 -8.08 4.48
N PHE A 24 37.83 -7.35 3.47
CA PHE A 24 37.89 -7.85 2.10
C PHE A 24 38.79 -9.05 1.91
N LEU A 25 39.98 -9.05 2.57
CA LEU A 25 40.90 -10.18 2.59
C LEU A 25 40.28 -11.41 3.27
N MET A 26 39.53 -11.22 4.36
CA MET A 26 38.84 -12.30 5.07
C MET A 26 37.71 -12.92 4.19
N ILE A 27 36.92 -12.11 3.50
CA ILE A 27 35.94 -12.59 2.54
C ILE A 27 36.59 -13.46 1.46
N ARG A 28 37.77 -13.07 1.00
CA ARG A 28 38.49 -13.78 -0.06
C ARG A 28 39.16 -15.05 0.44
N ALA A 29 39.62 -15.08 1.68
CA ALA A 29 40.29 -16.24 2.29
C ALA A 29 39.33 -17.37 2.68
N GLN A 30 38.10 -17.00 3.16
CA GLN A 30 37.10 -17.97 3.62
C GLN A 30 35.76 -17.78 2.89
N LYS A 31 35.79 -17.89 1.56
CA LYS A 31 34.65 -17.55 0.66
C LYS A 31 33.33 -18.19 1.07
N LEU A 32 33.33 -19.47 1.43
CA LEU A 32 32.08 -20.20 1.73
C LEU A 32 31.48 -19.75 3.06
N LYS A 33 32.27 -19.56 4.09
CA LYS A 33 31.81 -19.11 5.41
C LYS A 33 31.32 -17.67 5.36
N SER A 34 32.07 -16.78 4.70
CA SER A 34 31.65 -15.37 4.51
C SER A 34 30.39 -15.26 3.67
N PHE A 35 30.23 -16.09 2.65
CA PHE A 35 29.03 -16.12 1.83
C PHE A 35 27.77 -16.46 2.66
N PHE A 36 27.81 -17.53 3.45
CA PHE A 36 26.65 -17.90 4.29
C PHE A 36 26.38 -16.88 5.39
N SER A 37 27.40 -16.24 5.95
CA SER A 37 27.25 -15.16 6.92
C SER A 37 26.55 -13.93 6.32
N LEU A 38 27.03 -13.51 5.15
CA LEU A 38 26.45 -12.37 4.42
C LEU A 38 25.03 -12.66 3.92
N LEU A 39 24.77 -13.91 3.48
CA LEU A 39 23.51 -14.30 2.88
C LEU A 39 22.30 -13.98 3.78
N GLY A 40 22.40 -14.29 5.06
CA GLY A 40 21.31 -14.02 6.00
C GLY A 40 21.06 -12.53 6.21
N ILE A 41 22.12 -11.69 6.27
CA ILE A 41 21.98 -10.24 6.35
C ILE A 41 21.40 -9.69 5.05
N VAL A 42 21.92 -10.14 3.91
CA VAL A 42 21.44 -9.75 2.58
C VAL A 42 19.95 -10.06 2.45
N ILE A 43 19.52 -11.29 2.76
CA ILE A 43 18.10 -11.69 2.70
C ILE A 43 17.26 -10.83 3.64
N GLY A 44 17.70 -10.65 4.89
CA GLY A 44 16.96 -9.87 5.90
C GLY A 44 16.80 -8.41 5.48
N VAL A 45 17.87 -7.75 5.04
CA VAL A 45 17.84 -6.35 4.62
C VAL A 45 17.08 -6.18 3.28
N THR A 46 17.28 -7.10 2.32
CA THR A 46 16.54 -7.13 1.05
C THR A 46 15.04 -7.19 1.31
N SER A 47 14.60 -8.12 2.14
CA SER A 47 13.19 -8.30 2.49
C SER A 47 12.63 -7.05 3.19
N LEU A 48 13.39 -6.48 4.14
CA LEU A 48 12.99 -5.25 4.84
C LEU A 48 12.79 -4.09 3.87
N VAL A 49 13.79 -3.80 3.03
CA VAL A 49 13.74 -2.67 2.09
C VAL A 49 12.63 -2.86 1.06
N ALA A 50 12.48 -4.07 0.50
CA ALA A 50 11.45 -4.36 -0.47
C ALA A 50 10.04 -4.16 0.11
N VAL A 51 9.76 -4.73 1.30
CA VAL A 51 8.41 -4.64 1.89
C VAL A 51 8.10 -3.23 2.37
N ILE A 52 9.05 -2.51 2.99
CA ILE A 52 8.83 -1.10 3.37
C ILE A 52 8.55 -0.26 2.12
N SER A 53 9.28 -0.49 1.02
CA SER A 53 9.08 0.26 -0.23
C SER A 53 7.70 -0.01 -0.85
N ILE A 54 7.22 -1.25 -0.81
CA ILE A 54 5.88 -1.60 -1.27
C ILE A 54 4.81 -0.97 -0.38
N VAL A 55 4.94 -1.07 0.95
CA VAL A 55 3.97 -0.49 1.89
C VAL A 55 3.94 1.04 1.78
N ALA A 56 5.11 1.69 1.63
CA ALA A 56 5.19 3.14 1.43
C ALA A 56 4.60 3.59 0.09
N GLY A 57 4.83 2.82 -0.99
CA GLY A 57 4.22 3.06 -2.30
C GLY A 57 2.70 2.92 -2.25
N MET A 58 2.21 1.88 -1.58
CA MET A 58 0.79 1.67 -1.33
C MET A 58 0.15 2.78 -0.49
N ASP A 59 0.83 3.25 0.56
CA ASP A 59 0.32 4.34 1.41
C ASP A 59 0.12 5.63 0.60
N ARG A 60 1.11 6.00 -0.22
CA ARG A 60 1.00 7.14 -1.12
C ARG A 60 -0.14 6.96 -2.12
N TYR A 61 -0.20 5.81 -2.76
CA TYR A 61 -1.22 5.51 -3.75
C TYR A 61 -2.65 5.56 -3.18
N VAL A 62 -2.87 4.96 -1.99
CA VAL A 62 -4.19 4.97 -1.35
C VAL A 62 -4.60 6.38 -0.94
N ARG A 63 -3.65 7.22 -0.46
CA ARG A 63 -3.94 8.59 -0.03
C ARG A 63 -4.17 9.56 -1.19
N GLU A 64 -3.31 9.50 -2.21
CA GLU A 64 -3.29 10.50 -3.28
C GLU A 64 -4.20 10.14 -4.45
N ASP A 65 -4.20 8.86 -4.87
CA ASP A 65 -4.89 8.43 -6.08
C ASP A 65 -6.22 7.73 -5.81
N PHE A 66 -6.21 6.73 -4.93
CA PHE A 66 -7.34 5.82 -4.78
C PHE A 66 -8.57 6.50 -4.16
N ALA A 67 -8.38 7.18 -3.03
CA ALA A 67 -9.48 7.82 -2.31
C ALA A 67 -10.15 8.91 -3.16
N ALA A 68 -9.34 9.73 -3.85
CA ALA A 68 -9.85 10.82 -4.68
C ALA A 68 -10.57 10.31 -5.94
N ARG A 69 -10.05 9.26 -6.60
CA ARG A 69 -10.63 8.74 -7.86
C ARG A 69 -11.91 7.94 -7.65
N ILE A 70 -11.99 7.14 -6.57
CA ILE A 70 -13.15 6.26 -6.34
C ILE A 70 -14.29 6.98 -5.66
N PHE A 71 -13.99 7.78 -4.65
CA PHE A 71 -15.06 8.45 -3.85
C PHE A 71 -15.32 9.89 -4.25
N GLY A 72 -14.34 10.56 -4.90
CA GLY A 72 -14.37 11.99 -5.11
C GLY A 72 -13.95 12.76 -3.83
N VAL A 73 -13.61 14.03 -4.01
CA VAL A 73 -13.25 14.92 -2.90
C VAL A 73 -14.51 15.43 -2.22
N ASN A 74 -14.53 15.49 -0.90
CA ASN A 74 -15.65 15.98 -0.08
C ASN A 74 -16.97 15.22 -0.34
N THR A 75 -16.88 13.90 -0.48
CA THR A 75 -18.05 13.05 -0.72
C THR A 75 -18.21 11.99 0.38
N PHE A 76 -19.47 11.67 0.65
CA PHE A 76 -19.83 10.50 1.43
C PHE A 76 -20.93 9.71 0.74
N THR A 77 -21.02 8.45 1.06
CA THR A 77 -21.99 7.53 0.45
C THR A 77 -22.80 6.85 1.52
N LEU A 78 -24.11 7.00 1.43
CA LEU A 78 -25.09 6.28 2.22
C LEU A 78 -25.41 4.96 1.54
N GLN A 79 -25.30 3.86 2.26
CA GLN A 79 -25.56 2.51 1.75
C GLN A 79 -26.11 1.59 2.84
N ARG A 80 -26.59 0.41 2.44
CA ARG A 80 -27.19 -0.54 3.37
C ARG A 80 -26.19 -1.07 4.39
N ARG A 81 -24.97 -1.32 3.95
CA ARG A 81 -23.86 -1.88 4.76
C ARG A 81 -22.55 -1.24 4.30
N SER A 82 -21.59 -1.20 5.18
CA SER A 82 -20.25 -0.78 4.77
C SER A 82 -19.70 -1.72 3.70
N SER A 83 -19.21 -1.17 2.60
CA SER A 83 -18.53 -1.93 1.53
C SER A 83 -17.10 -2.27 1.90
N ILE A 84 -16.52 -1.51 2.85
CA ILE A 84 -15.13 -1.66 3.27
C ILE A 84 -15.07 -2.49 4.53
N VAL A 85 -14.92 -3.80 4.36
CA VAL A 85 -14.77 -4.75 5.46
C VAL A 85 -13.44 -5.48 5.25
N PHE A 86 -12.44 -5.13 6.05
CA PHE A 86 -11.10 -5.73 5.97
C PHE A 86 -10.95 -7.02 6.77
N SER A 87 -11.85 -7.28 7.70
CA SER A 87 -11.92 -8.55 8.43
C SER A 87 -13.22 -9.26 8.10
N ARG A 88 -13.18 -10.59 8.10
CA ARG A 88 -14.42 -11.37 7.94
C ARG A 88 -15.35 -11.02 9.10
N PRO A 89 -16.54 -10.46 8.82
CA PRO A 89 -17.49 -10.13 9.89
C PRO A 89 -17.89 -11.40 10.61
N ASP A 90 -18.10 -11.30 11.90
CA ASP A 90 -18.66 -12.37 12.67
C ASP A 90 -20.12 -12.69 12.23
N ASP A 91 -20.60 -13.87 12.60
CA ASP A 91 -21.92 -14.33 12.18
C ASP A 91 -23.05 -13.40 12.69
N GLU A 92 -22.84 -12.73 13.81
CA GLU A 92 -23.81 -11.79 14.38
C GLU A 92 -23.93 -10.52 13.53
N THR A 93 -22.80 -9.90 13.19
CA THR A 93 -22.72 -8.75 12.27
C THR A 93 -23.31 -9.09 10.90
N MET A 94 -23.04 -10.29 10.38
CA MET A 94 -23.62 -10.74 9.11
C MET A 94 -25.13 -10.89 9.18
N ARG A 95 -25.67 -11.40 10.30
CA ARG A 95 -27.12 -11.52 10.52
C ARG A 95 -27.77 -10.12 10.63
N GLU A 96 -27.15 -9.21 11.37
CA GLU A 96 -27.58 -7.82 11.47
C GLU A 96 -27.63 -7.16 10.10
N TRP A 97 -26.58 -7.26 9.30
CA TRP A 97 -26.54 -6.67 7.96
C TRP A 97 -27.62 -7.24 7.01
N ARG A 98 -27.94 -8.53 7.14
CA ARG A 98 -29.04 -9.13 6.37
C ARG A 98 -30.42 -8.58 6.77
N ARG A 99 -30.60 -8.16 8.02
CA ARG A 99 -31.84 -7.58 8.53
C ARG A 99 -31.99 -6.09 8.16
N ARG A 100 -30.89 -5.38 7.85
CA ARG A 100 -30.94 -3.95 7.48
C ARG A 100 -31.83 -3.75 6.24
N PRO A 101 -32.77 -2.81 6.27
CA PRO A 101 -33.61 -2.51 5.12
C PRO A 101 -32.78 -1.98 3.96
N ARG A 102 -33.16 -2.32 2.73
CA ARG A 102 -32.55 -1.79 1.51
C ARG A 102 -32.84 -0.31 1.38
N LEU A 103 -31.92 0.44 0.77
CA LEU A 103 -32.18 1.80 0.35
C LEU A 103 -33.18 1.81 -0.81
N ARG A 104 -34.05 2.79 -0.80
CA ARG A 104 -35.09 2.95 -1.82
C ARG A 104 -35.00 4.30 -2.49
N VAL A 105 -35.60 4.43 -3.65
CA VAL A 105 -35.75 5.69 -4.38
C VAL A 105 -36.48 6.73 -3.54
N GLU A 106 -37.43 6.29 -2.72
CA GLU A 106 -38.18 7.17 -1.79
C GLU A 106 -37.25 7.77 -0.72
N ASP A 107 -36.21 7.06 -0.30
CA ASP A 107 -35.20 7.59 0.63
C ASP A 107 -34.34 8.67 -0.04
N TYR A 108 -33.94 8.46 -1.31
CA TYR A 108 -33.23 9.46 -2.11
C TYR A 108 -34.06 10.74 -2.30
N ARG A 109 -35.35 10.61 -2.68
CA ARG A 109 -36.23 11.76 -2.84
C ARG A 109 -36.42 12.50 -1.53
N TYR A 110 -36.66 11.78 -0.44
CA TYR A 110 -36.82 12.35 0.89
C TYR A 110 -35.59 13.17 1.33
N LEU A 111 -34.39 12.66 1.09
CA LEU A 111 -33.18 13.41 1.38
C LEU A 111 -33.03 14.62 0.46
N LYS A 112 -33.26 14.47 -0.85
CA LYS A 112 -33.13 15.56 -1.83
C LYS A 112 -34.04 16.74 -1.55
N GLU A 113 -35.23 16.49 -0.98
CA GLU A 113 -36.22 17.52 -0.65
C GLU A 113 -35.98 18.22 0.70
N ARG A 114 -35.25 17.59 1.61
CA ARG A 114 -35.14 18.02 3.01
C ARG A 114 -33.77 18.44 3.49
N ILE A 115 -32.71 18.08 2.76
CA ILE A 115 -31.39 18.51 3.10
C ILE A 115 -31.23 20.01 2.88
N GLU A 116 -30.82 20.72 3.92
CA GLU A 116 -30.66 22.19 3.90
C GLU A 116 -29.22 22.58 3.52
N THR A 117 -28.26 21.75 3.90
CA THR A 117 -26.86 21.98 3.52
C THR A 117 -26.69 21.95 1.99
N PRO A 118 -25.96 22.92 1.40
CA PRO A 118 -25.81 23.01 -0.06
C PRO A 118 -24.92 21.86 -0.59
N VAL A 119 -25.53 20.82 -1.09
CA VAL A 119 -24.87 19.60 -1.60
C VAL A 119 -25.44 19.14 -2.92
N VAL A 120 -24.69 18.30 -3.61
CA VAL A 120 -25.17 17.58 -4.80
C VAL A 120 -25.39 16.13 -4.41
N LEU A 121 -26.60 15.62 -4.66
CA LEU A 121 -26.96 14.23 -4.40
C LEU A 121 -27.11 13.46 -5.70
N THR A 122 -26.63 12.23 -5.70
CA THR A 122 -26.95 11.24 -6.74
C THR A 122 -27.29 9.90 -6.10
N CYS A 123 -28.12 9.13 -6.79
CA CYS A 123 -28.37 7.73 -6.45
C CYS A 123 -27.80 6.83 -7.55
N TYR A 124 -27.33 5.66 -7.17
CA TYR A 124 -26.91 4.66 -8.15
C TYR A 124 -27.12 3.24 -7.64
N SER A 125 -27.18 2.34 -8.60
CA SER A 125 -27.10 0.89 -8.40
C SER A 125 -26.20 0.30 -9.46
N SER A 126 -25.48 -0.77 -9.15
CA SER A 126 -24.57 -1.39 -10.10
C SER A 126 -24.57 -2.90 -10.01
N ASP A 127 -24.45 -3.55 -11.16
CA ASP A 127 -24.23 -4.99 -11.28
C ASP A 127 -23.46 -5.28 -12.56
N SER A 128 -22.94 -6.48 -12.69
CA SER A 128 -22.21 -6.93 -13.87
C SER A 128 -23.17 -7.59 -14.87
N ALA A 129 -23.05 -7.20 -16.13
CA ALA A 129 -23.83 -7.81 -17.20
C ALA A 129 -23.01 -8.06 -18.47
N THR A 130 -23.60 -8.82 -19.36
CA THR A 130 -23.08 -9.03 -20.70
C THR A 130 -23.67 -7.98 -21.64
N VAL A 131 -22.79 -7.29 -22.38
CA VAL A 131 -23.15 -6.26 -23.37
C VAL A 131 -22.81 -6.73 -24.76
N ARG A 132 -23.68 -6.45 -25.72
CA ARG A 132 -23.55 -6.85 -27.13
C ARG A 132 -23.54 -5.64 -28.05
N PHE A 133 -22.70 -5.70 -29.08
CA PHE A 133 -22.69 -4.76 -30.18
C PHE A 133 -22.51 -5.53 -31.50
N GLY A 134 -23.58 -5.66 -32.30
CA GLY A 134 -23.61 -6.59 -33.43
C GLY A 134 -23.30 -8.02 -32.96
N ASP A 135 -22.28 -8.63 -33.52
CA ASP A 135 -21.83 -10.00 -33.17
C ASP A 135 -20.82 -10.03 -32.03
N ARG A 136 -20.36 -8.88 -31.55
CA ARG A 136 -19.37 -8.79 -30.47
C ARG A 136 -20.02 -8.80 -29.11
N ILE A 137 -19.38 -9.44 -28.15
CA ILE A 137 -19.85 -9.62 -26.78
C ILE A 137 -18.77 -9.20 -25.80
N ALA A 138 -19.12 -8.33 -24.87
CA ALA A 138 -18.31 -8.00 -23.71
C ALA A 138 -18.98 -8.57 -22.45
N GLN A 139 -18.30 -9.49 -21.77
CA GLN A 139 -18.78 -10.09 -20.52
C GLN A 139 -18.22 -9.34 -19.31
N GLY A 140 -18.94 -9.37 -18.18
CA GLY A 140 -18.51 -8.75 -16.94
C GLY A 140 -18.33 -7.22 -17.05
N VAL A 141 -19.20 -6.56 -17.81
CA VAL A 141 -19.27 -5.10 -17.90
C VAL A 141 -20.07 -4.59 -16.72
N GLN A 142 -19.52 -3.64 -15.96
CA GLN A 142 -20.24 -3.01 -14.87
C GLN A 142 -21.32 -2.07 -15.42
N ILE A 143 -22.57 -2.42 -15.22
CA ILE A 143 -23.71 -1.56 -15.55
C ILE A 143 -24.02 -0.72 -14.32
N ILE A 144 -24.02 0.59 -14.48
CA ILE A 144 -24.32 1.55 -13.42
C ILE A 144 -25.59 2.30 -13.83
N ALA A 145 -26.66 2.07 -13.10
CA ALA A 145 -27.90 2.83 -13.24
C ALA A 145 -27.86 4.01 -12.25
N ALA A 146 -27.73 5.25 -12.77
CA ALA A 146 -27.49 6.43 -11.95
C ALA A 146 -28.31 7.65 -12.39
N ASP A 147 -28.37 8.69 -11.53
CA ASP A 147 -28.87 10.00 -11.89
C ASP A 147 -27.84 10.80 -12.70
N ALA A 148 -28.23 11.85 -13.40
CA ALA A 148 -27.35 12.67 -14.23
C ALA A 148 -26.23 13.36 -13.42
N ASP A 149 -26.48 13.70 -12.15
CA ASP A 149 -25.46 14.27 -11.27
C ASP A 149 -24.33 13.31 -10.89
N TYR A 150 -24.45 12.02 -11.24
CA TYR A 150 -23.41 11.02 -11.01
C TYR A 150 -22.06 11.42 -11.64
N PHE A 151 -22.07 11.95 -12.85
CA PHE A 151 -20.86 12.37 -13.56
C PHE A 151 -20.16 13.54 -12.87
N ARG A 152 -20.93 14.48 -12.30
CA ARG A 152 -20.40 15.64 -11.54
C ARG A 152 -19.76 15.20 -10.22
N ILE A 153 -20.39 14.26 -9.54
CA ILE A 153 -19.90 13.75 -8.25
C ILE A 153 -18.63 12.93 -8.46
N ARG A 154 -18.63 12.05 -9.46
CA ARG A 154 -17.48 11.21 -9.82
C ARG A 154 -16.38 11.98 -10.57
N ALA A 155 -16.60 13.25 -10.92
CA ALA A 155 -15.68 14.06 -11.70
C ALA A 155 -15.21 13.37 -13.00
N TYR A 156 -16.11 12.61 -13.65
CA TYR A 156 -15.80 11.96 -14.91
C TYR A 156 -15.67 12.99 -16.03
N GLU A 157 -14.50 13.03 -16.65
CA GLU A 157 -14.23 13.81 -17.85
C GLU A 157 -14.78 13.07 -19.06
N ILE A 158 -15.64 13.70 -19.84
CA ILE A 158 -16.18 13.13 -21.07
C ILE A 158 -15.22 13.46 -22.21
N GLU A 159 -14.64 12.44 -22.83
CA GLU A 159 -13.70 12.59 -23.93
C GLU A 159 -14.42 12.82 -25.27
N LYS A 160 -15.51 12.07 -25.50
CA LYS A 160 -16.33 12.20 -26.72
C LYS A 160 -17.80 12.28 -26.36
N GLY A 161 -18.55 13.13 -27.07
CA GLY A 161 -19.97 13.29 -26.84
C GLY A 161 -20.31 14.09 -25.58
N ARG A 162 -21.27 13.61 -24.79
CA ARG A 162 -21.78 14.29 -23.59
C ARG A 162 -22.30 13.30 -22.54
N ALA A 163 -22.43 13.75 -21.31
CA ALA A 163 -23.25 13.06 -20.31
C ALA A 163 -24.75 13.14 -20.68
N PHE A 164 -25.54 12.21 -20.16
CA PHE A 164 -27.00 12.34 -20.30
C PHE A 164 -27.54 13.41 -19.35
N THR A 165 -28.63 14.03 -19.77
CA THR A 165 -29.26 15.16 -19.06
C THR A 165 -30.19 14.68 -17.96
N GLN A 166 -30.60 15.61 -17.06
CA GLN A 166 -31.62 15.34 -16.04
C GLN A 166 -32.95 14.98 -16.69
N THR A 167 -33.29 15.59 -17.83
CA THR A 167 -34.52 15.27 -18.59
C THR A 167 -34.47 13.83 -19.13
N GLU A 168 -33.33 13.41 -19.71
CA GLU A 168 -33.15 12.04 -20.19
C GLU A 168 -33.19 11.03 -19.04
N SER A 169 -32.59 11.40 -17.88
CA SER A 169 -32.67 10.62 -16.66
C SER A 169 -34.12 10.54 -16.15
N GLY A 170 -34.84 11.64 -16.07
CA GLY A 170 -36.23 11.67 -15.57
C GLY A 170 -37.20 10.87 -16.45
N LEU A 171 -37.04 10.94 -17.78
CA LEU A 171 -37.85 10.22 -18.76
C LEU A 171 -37.48 8.75 -18.96
N GLY A 172 -36.40 8.29 -18.35
CA GLY A 172 -35.91 6.91 -18.49
C GLY A 172 -35.48 6.58 -19.91
N ARG A 173 -34.91 7.54 -20.66
CA ARG A 173 -34.47 7.30 -22.02
C ARG A 173 -33.34 6.25 -22.04
N PRO A 174 -33.36 5.31 -23.01
CA PRO A 174 -32.33 4.27 -23.12
C PRO A 174 -31.04 4.84 -23.78
N VAL A 175 -30.42 5.77 -23.10
CA VAL A 175 -29.11 6.33 -23.45
C VAL A 175 -28.03 5.80 -22.51
N ALA A 176 -26.79 5.75 -22.98
CA ALA A 176 -25.67 5.23 -22.22
C ALA A 176 -24.40 6.07 -22.42
N VAL A 177 -23.66 6.25 -21.35
CA VAL A 177 -22.26 6.73 -21.40
C VAL A 177 -21.36 5.56 -21.06
N ILE A 178 -20.34 5.32 -21.86
CA ILE A 178 -19.47 4.15 -21.76
C ILE A 178 -18.05 4.54 -21.33
N GLY A 179 -17.37 3.64 -20.63
CA GLY A 179 -15.94 3.80 -20.35
C GLY A 179 -15.08 3.53 -21.59
N SER A 180 -13.85 4.03 -21.59
CA SER A 180 -12.93 3.96 -22.71
C SER A 180 -12.64 2.52 -23.15
N GLU A 181 -12.50 1.56 -22.20
CA GLU A 181 -12.27 0.15 -22.57
C GLU A 181 -13.43 -0.46 -23.39
N ILE A 182 -14.67 -0.05 -23.11
CA ILE A 182 -15.82 -0.52 -23.87
C ILE A 182 -15.81 0.10 -25.27
N ALA A 183 -15.45 1.39 -25.39
CA ALA A 183 -15.31 2.05 -26.69
C ALA A 183 -14.20 1.39 -27.53
N GLU A 184 -13.06 1.09 -26.95
CA GLU A 184 -11.93 0.50 -27.66
C GLU A 184 -12.17 -0.95 -28.05
N LYS A 185 -12.61 -1.81 -27.11
CA LYS A 185 -12.68 -3.26 -27.33
C LYS A 185 -13.99 -3.73 -27.97
N LEU A 186 -15.13 -3.14 -27.59
CA LEU A 186 -16.42 -3.58 -28.12
C LEU A 186 -16.77 -2.89 -29.43
N LEU A 187 -16.45 -1.59 -29.57
CA LEU A 187 -16.78 -0.80 -30.78
C LEU A 187 -15.64 -0.81 -31.81
N GLU A 188 -14.40 -1.06 -31.41
CA GLU A 188 -13.20 -1.33 -32.23
C GLU A 188 -13.11 -0.51 -33.54
N GLY A 189 -12.71 0.75 -33.38
CA GLY A 189 -12.49 1.66 -34.52
C GLY A 189 -13.75 2.26 -35.15
N ARG A 190 -14.95 1.92 -34.66
CA ARG A 190 -16.19 2.59 -35.07
C ARG A 190 -16.46 3.82 -34.20
N GLU A 191 -17.14 4.80 -34.80
CA GLU A 191 -17.57 5.96 -34.02
C GLU A 191 -18.50 5.53 -32.86
N PRO A 192 -18.13 5.79 -31.60
CA PRO A 192 -18.90 5.33 -30.46
C PRO A 192 -20.19 6.13 -30.27
N ILE A 193 -20.22 7.42 -30.62
CA ILE A 193 -21.38 8.27 -30.43
C ILE A 193 -22.48 7.88 -31.42
N GLY A 194 -23.68 7.64 -30.90
CA GLY A 194 -24.82 7.16 -31.69
C GLY A 194 -24.84 5.64 -31.88
N ALA A 195 -23.79 4.93 -31.51
CA ALA A 195 -23.76 3.46 -31.61
C ALA A 195 -24.85 2.83 -30.74
N ALA A 196 -25.43 1.72 -31.22
CA ALA A 196 -26.45 0.97 -30.51
C ALA A 196 -25.85 -0.24 -29.79
N ILE A 197 -25.79 -0.21 -28.49
CA ILE A 197 -25.39 -1.35 -27.64
C ILE A 197 -26.62 -2.02 -27.04
N TYR A 198 -26.50 -3.31 -26.76
CA TYR A 198 -27.61 -4.11 -26.23
C TYR A 198 -27.21 -4.74 -24.89
N PHE A 199 -28.01 -4.48 -23.86
CA PHE A 199 -27.96 -5.16 -22.56
C PHE A 199 -29.36 -5.10 -21.93
N ALA A 200 -29.61 -5.94 -20.94
CA ALA A 200 -30.94 -6.04 -20.34
C ALA A 200 -32.08 -6.32 -21.34
N GLY A 201 -31.80 -6.93 -22.48
CA GLY A 201 -32.79 -7.13 -23.55
C GLY A 201 -33.22 -5.84 -24.27
N THR A 202 -32.56 -4.71 -24.03
CA THR A 202 -32.93 -3.39 -24.57
C THR A 202 -31.76 -2.77 -25.32
N ARG A 203 -32.10 -2.01 -26.36
CA ARG A 203 -31.16 -1.20 -27.14
C ARG A 203 -30.92 0.13 -26.42
N PHE A 204 -29.63 0.44 -26.21
CA PHE A 204 -29.20 1.74 -25.67
C PHE A 204 -28.37 2.48 -26.72
N THR A 205 -28.56 3.79 -26.80
CA THR A 205 -27.77 4.66 -27.69
C THR A 205 -26.62 5.27 -26.91
N VAL A 206 -25.39 5.10 -27.36
CA VAL A 206 -24.23 5.71 -26.74
C VAL A 206 -24.22 7.21 -27.02
N VAL A 207 -24.22 8.04 -25.96
CA VAL A 207 -24.22 9.50 -26.04
C VAL A 207 -22.89 10.12 -25.58
N GLY A 208 -22.05 9.36 -24.90
CA GLY A 208 -20.75 9.84 -24.44
C GLY A 208 -19.77 8.71 -24.13
N VAL A 209 -18.49 9.05 -24.16
CA VAL A 209 -17.38 8.19 -23.76
C VAL A 209 -16.59 8.90 -22.67
N VAL A 210 -16.37 8.23 -21.54
CA VAL A 210 -15.55 8.74 -20.46
C VAL A 210 -14.09 8.55 -20.80
N LYS A 211 -13.29 9.59 -20.54
CA LYS A 211 -11.83 9.53 -20.66
C LYS A 211 -11.27 8.42 -19.77
N SER A 212 -10.25 7.73 -20.25
CA SER A 212 -9.66 6.61 -19.53
C SER A 212 -9.26 6.99 -18.10
N GLN A 213 -9.75 6.19 -17.14
CA GLN A 213 -9.39 6.26 -15.72
C GLN A 213 -8.18 5.38 -15.40
N GLY A 214 -7.82 4.50 -16.35
CA GLY A 214 -6.71 3.57 -16.23
C GLY A 214 -7.05 2.29 -15.50
N LYS A 215 -6.03 1.68 -14.91
CA LYS A 215 -6.17 0.41 -14.20
C LYS A 215 -5.83 0.59 -12.72
N LEU A 216 -6.57 -0.10 -11.87
CA LEU A 216 -6.37 -0.16 -10.43
C LEU A 216 -6.02 -1.60 -10.05
N PHE A 217 -4.81 -1.85 -9.53
CA PHE A 217 -4.34 -3.22 -9.22
C PHE A 217 -4.55 -4.22 -10.37
N GLY A 218 -4.34 -3.78 -11.61
CA GLY A 218 -4.55 -4.59 -12.81
C GLY A 218 -6.02 -4.74 -13.25
N LEU A 219 -6.97 -4.26 -12.45
CA LEU A 219 -8.38 -4.21 -12.80
C LEU A 219 -8.67 -2.92 -13.55
N SER A 220 -9.32 -3.02 -14.69
CA SER A 220 -9.73 -1.86 -15.46
C SER A 220 -10.82 -1.08 -14.74
N LEU A 221 -10.62 0.23 -14.60
CA LEU A 221 -11.65 1.15 -14.13
C LEU A 221 -12.53 1.66 -15.27
N ASP A 222 -12.26 1.24 -16.51
CA ASP A 222 -12.89 1.74 -17.73
C ASP A 222 -13.89 0.75 -18.35
N LYS A 223 -14.11 -0.40 -17.69
CA LYS A 223 -15.03 -1.44 -18.17
C LYS A 223 -16.43 -1.28 -17.59
N PHE A 224 -17.05 -0.13 -17.84
CA PHE A 224 -18.37 0.18 -17.31
C PHE A 224 -19.27 0.88 -18.32
N ILE A 225 -20.56 0.89 -18.02
CA ILE A 225 -21.60 1.64 -18.73
C ILE A 225 -22.47 2.33 -17.70
N VAL A 226 -22.69 3.63 -17.85
CA VAL A 226 -23.62 4.42 -17.03
C VAL A 226 -24.86 4.71 -17.85
N ALA A 227 -26.02 4.37 -17.30
CA ALA A 227 -27.34 4.66 -17.90
C ALA A 227 -28.28 5.27 -16.86
N PRO A 228 -29.35 5.97 -17.28
CA PRO A 228 -30.32 6.53 -16.34
C PRO A 228 -30.96 5.46 -15.44
N TRP A 229 -31.06 5.74 -14.14
CA TRP A 229 -31.63 4.81 -13.15
C TRP A 229 -33.12 4.51 -13.38
N THR A 230 -33.82 5.36 -14.12
CA THR A 230 -35.22 5.19 -14.54
C THR A 230 -35.34 4.39 -15.84
N SER A 231 -34.23 4.18 -16.56
CA SER A 231 -34.20 3.42 -17.81
C SER A 231 -34.30 1.90 -17.58
N PRO A 232 -34.48 1.10 -18.64
CA PRO A 232 -34.44 -0.36 -18.55
C PRO A 232 -33.20 -0.94 -17.89
N ALA A 233 -32.07 -0.19 -17.81
CA ALA A 233 -30.86 -0.58 -17.12
C ALA A 233 -31.11 -0.89 -15.63
N ALA A 234 -32.07 -0.22 -15.00
CA ALA A 234 -32.44 -0.47 -13.61
C ALA A 234 -32.86 -1.93 -13.35
N ARG A 235 -33.40 -2.62 -14.35
CA ARG A 235 -33.86 -4.02 -14.22
C ARG A 235 -32.70 -5.02 -14.09
N VAL A 236 -31.50 -4.65 -14.55
CA VAL A 236 -30.30 -5.48 -14.46
C VAL A 236 -29.69 -5.40 -13.07
N VAL A 237 -29.68 -4.20 -12.50
CA VAL A 237 -28.87 -3.89 -11.31
C VAL A 237 -29.59 -4.23 -9.99
N ASN A 238 -30.91 -3.99 -9.91
CA ASN A 238 -31.67 -4.23 -8.68
C ASN A 238 -33.16 -4.44 -8.97
N PRO A 239 -33.91 -5.01 -8.02
CA PRO A 239 -35.37 -4.97 -8.05
C PRO A 239 -35.86 -3.52 -8.16
N PRO A 240 -37.05 -3.29 -8.75
CA PRO A 240 -37.57 -1.96 -8.91
C PRO A 240 -37.58 -1.13 -7.60
N ARG A 241 -37.19 0.14 -7.71
CA ARG A 241 -37.11 1.11 -6.61
C ARG A 241 -36.09 0.83 -5.51
N VAL A 242 -35.19 -0.16 -5.69
CA VAL A 242 -34.09 -0.43 -4.78
C VAL A 242 -32.84 0.25 -5.29
N LEU A 243 -32.08 0.86 -4.38
CA LEU A 243 -30.80 1.51 -4.64
C LEU A 243 -29.70 0.81 -3.86
N ASP A 244 -28.49 0.76 -4.42
CA ASP A 244 -27.31 0.31 -3.68
C ASP A 244 -26.79 1.42 -2.79
N ALA A 245 -26.73 2.64 -3.34
CA ALA A 245 -26.15 3.76 -2.63
C ALA A 245 -26.74 5.12 -3.04
N ILE A 246 -26.63 6.07 -2.13
CA ILE A 246 -26.88 7.49 -2.36
C ILE A 246 -25.58 8.21 -2.03
N THR A 247 -24.99 8.90 -3.00
CA THR A 247 -23.75 9.66 -2.80
C THR A 247 -24.07 11.14 -2.70
N VAL A 248 -23.45 11.77 -1.73
CA VAL A 248 -23.58 13.21 -1.45
C VAL A 248 -22.21 13.86 -1.60
N LYS A 249 -22.15 14.96 -2.33
CA LYS A 249 -20.95 15.78 -2.54
C LYS A 249 -21.20 17.18 -2.02
N ALA A 250 -20.32 17.63 -1.13
CA ALA A 250 -20.30 18.99 -0.62
C ALA A 250 -19.21 19.84 -1.28
N ALA A 251 -19.28 21.16 -1.09
CA ALA A 251 -18.28 22.08 -1.60
C ALA A 251 -16.99 22.06 -0.76
N SER A 252 -17.12 21.89 0.55
CA SER A 252 -16.03 21.86 1.52
C SER A 252 -16.10 20.64 2.42
N GLU A 253 -15.03 20.35 3.15
CA GLU A 253 -15.02 19.29 4.17
C GLU A 253 -15.94 19.62 5.36
N GLU A 254 -16.07 20.90 5.70
CA GLU A 254 -16.96 21.37 6.76
C GLU A 254 -18.43 21.12 6.38
N ASP A 255 -18.83 21.54 5.16
CA ASP A 255 -20.16 21.26 4.62
C ASP A 255 -20.44 19.75 4.52
N MET A 256 -19.40 18.96 4.17
CA MET A 256 -19.55 17.50 4.11
C MET A 256 -19.88 16.93 5.50
N ARG A 257 -19.20 17.39 6.55
CA ARG A 257 -19.47 16.92 7.90
C ARG A 257 -20.85 17.36 8.39
N ALA A 258 -21.24 18.61 8.08
CA ALA A 258 -22.59 19.12 8.38
C ALA A 258 -23.65 18.29 7.65
N ALA A 259 -23.52 18.10 6.34
CA ALA A 259 -24.43 17.30 5.56
C ALA A 259 -24.50 15.83 6.01
N MET A 260 -23.38 15.26 6.45
CA MET A 260 -23.35 13.89 6.96
C MET A 260 -24.17 13.76 8.24
N ALA A 261 -24.03 14.70 9.18
CA ALA A 261 -24.82 14.73 10.41
C ALA A 261 -26.31 14.93 10.10
N GLU A 262 -26.64 15.84 9.17
CA GLU A 262 -28.00 16.10 8.75
C GLU A 262 -28.64 14.87 8.08
N VAL A 263 -27.96 14.22 7.15
CA VAL A 263 -28.41 12.99 6.49
C VAL A 263 -28.63 11.87 7.52
N GLU A 264 -27.75 11.75 8.53
CA GLU A 264 -27.94 10.77 9.59
C GLU A 264 -29.25 11.03 10.37
N VAL A 265 -29.49 12.26 10.78
CA VAL A 265 -30.74 12.64 11.50
C VAL A 265 -31.99 12.40 10.62
N LEU A 266 -31.94 12.83 9.36
CA LEU A 266 -33.03 12.64 8.42
C LEU A 266 -33.34 11.16 8.19
N MET A 267 -32.33 10.34 8.01
CA MET A 267 -32.49 8.89 7.80
C MET A 267 -32.93 8.15 9.06
N ARG A 268 -32.46 8.54 10.24
CA ARG A 268 -32.98 8.02 11.52
C ARG A 268 -34.46 8.31 11.70
N SER A 269 -34.84 9.55 11.43
CA SER A 269 -36.27 9.97 11.44
C SER A 269 -37.09 9.18 10.41
N ARG A 270 -36.63 9.09 9.17
CA ARG A 270 -37.27 8.35 8.08
C ARG A 270 -37.49 6.87 8.40
N ARG A 271 -36.57 6.27 9.16
CA ARG A 271 -36.62 4.86 9.54
C ARG A 271 -37.16 4.59 10.93
N ASN A 272 -37.70 5.63 11.59
CA ASN A 272 -38.30 5.57 12.93
C ASN A 272 -37.35 4.92 13.97
N LEU A 273 -36.05 5.22 13.88
CA LEU A 273 -35.06 4.74 14.85
C LEU A 273 -35.14 5.54 16.14
N ARG A 274 -35.12 4.84 17.27
CA ARG A 274 -35.11 5.49 18.61
C ARG A 274 -33.73 6.09 18.89
N PRO A 275 -33.62 7.07 19.81
CA PRO A 275 -32.33 7.70 20.12
C PRO A 275 -31.19 6.74 20.50
N GLY A 276 -31.49 5.61 21.14
CA GLY A 276 -30.50 4.60 21.53
C GLY A 276 -30.23 3.48 20.51
N ASP A 277 -31.04 3.40 19.44
CA ASP A 277 -30.89 2.34 18.46
C ASP A 277 -29.67 2.59 17.56
N PRO A 278 -28.89 1.56 17.18
CA PRO A 278 -27.81 1.70 16.20
C PRO A 278 -28.40 2.00 14.82
N ASN A 279 -27.59 2.68 13.97
CA ASN A 279 -27.98 2.96 12.61
C ASN A 279 -28.15 1.68 11.79
N ASN A 280 -29.28 1.52 11.12
CA ASN A 280 -29.52 0.40 10.22
C ASN A 280 -29.14 0.69 8.75
N PHE A 281 -28.24 1.65 8.58
CA PHE A 281 -27.58 2.06 7.34
C PHE A 281 -26.12 2.37 7.64
N GLY A 282 -25.27 2.40 6.61
CA GLY A 282 -23.87 2.81 6.70
C GLY A 282 -23.65 4.15 5.99
N ILE A 283 -22.83 5.00 6.56
CA ILE A 283 -22.29 6.19 5.90
C ILE A 283 -20.80 5.96 5.73
N GLU A 284 -20.33 5.99 4.50
CA GLU A 284 -18.94 5.84 4.15
C GLU A 284 -18.37 7.11 3.57
N THR A 285 -17.18 7.46 4.01
CA THR A 285 -16.40 8.57 3.48
C THR A 285 -15.09 8.04 2.87
N SER A 286 -14.45 8.86 2.04
CA SER A 286 -13.07 8.57 1.60
C SER A 286 -12.12 8.41 2.79
N GLY A 287 -12.36 9.15 3.90
CA GLY A 287 -11.60 9.01 5.15
C GLY A 287 -11.69 7.63 5.77
N GLY A 288 -12.83 6.95 5.70
CA GLY A 288 -12.99 5.58 6.21
C GLY A 288 -12.05 4.57 5.56
N ILE A 289 -11.73 4.74 4.27
CA ILE A 289 -10.72 3.91 3.57
C ILE A 289 -9.32 4.24 4.07
N LEU A 290 -9.01 5.52 4.25
CA LEU A 290 -7.72 5.95 4.75
C LEU A 290 -7.48 5.42 6.16
N ASP A 291 -8.49 5.45 7.03
CA ASP A 291 -8.42 4.90 8.39
C ASP A 291 -8.22 3.38 8.37
N ALA A 292 -8.94 2.69 7.51
CA ALA A 292 -8.81 1.25 7.36
C ALA A 292 -7.43 0.87 6.81
N TRP A 293 -6.94 1.60 5.81
CA TRP A 293 -5.59 1.43 5.28
C TRP A 293 -4.52 1.72 6.35
N SER A 294 -4.68 2.78 7.13
CA SER A 294 -3.74 3.13 8.20
C SER A 294 -3.61 2.03 9.27
N LYS A 295 -4.70 1.33 9.58
CA LYS A 295 -4.69 0.16 10.48
C LYS A 295 -3.91 -1.01 9.86
N ILE A 296 -4.15 -1.31 8.57
CA ILE A 296 -3.44 -2.40 7.87
C ILE A 296 -1.95 -2.08 7.76
N SER A 297 -1.60 -0.90 7.28
CA SER A 297 -0.20 -0.48 7.17
C SER A 297 0.50 -0.48 8.52
N GLY A 298 -0.20 -0.03 9.59
CA GLY A 298 0.31 -0.10 10.96
C GLY A 298 0.62 -1.53 11.42
N ILE A 299 -0.24 -2.49 11.13
CA ILE A 299 0.01 -3.92 11.42
C ILE A 299 1.21 -4.43 10.62
N LEU A 300 1.31 -4.08 9.34
CA LEU A 300 2.45 -4.47 8.50
C LEU A 300 3.76 -3.89 9.03
N TYR A 301 3.80 -2.59 9.36
CA TYR A 301 4.99 -1.96 9.95
C TYR A 301 5.36 -2.56 11.32
N ALA A 302 4.41 -3.00 12.12
CA ALA A 302 4.66 -3.64 13.40
C ALA A 302 5.14 -5.10 13.27
N ALA A 303 4.65 -5.84 12.28
CA ALA A 303 5.03 -7.23 12.04
C ALA A 303 6.41 -7.39 11.39
N LEU A 304 6.80 -6.44 10.51
CA LEU A 304 8.05 -6.49 9.75
C LEU A 304 9.32 -6.63 10.63
N PRO A 305 9.52 -5.83 11.70
CA PRO A 305 10.69 -5.97 12.56
C PRO A 305 10.79 -7.36 13.20
N GLY A 306 9.66 -7.99 13.52
CA GLY A 306 9.64 -9.35 14.05
C GLY A 306 10.15 -10.38 13.05
N LEU A 307 9.65 -10.34 11.82
CA LEU A 307 10.06 -11.28 10.75
C LEU A 307 11.55 -11.10 10.39
N VAL A 308 11.96 -9.85 10.18
CA VAL A 308 13.33 -9.50 9.83
C VAL A 308 14.28 -9.80 10.99
N GLY A 309 13.82 -9.55 12.24
CA GLY A 309 14.58 -9.81 13.46
C GLY A 309 15.02 -11.26 13.56
N ILE A 310 14.17 -12.23 13.23
CA ILE A 310 14.53 -13.65 13.23
C ILE A 310 15.70 -13.92 12.27
N SER A 311 15.60 -13.42 11.03
CA SER A 311 16.68 -13.60 10.02
C SER A 311 17.99 -12.94 10.47
N LEU A 312 17.91 -11.76 11.10
CA LEU A 312 19.06 -11.03 11.59
C LEU A 312 19.71 -11.70 12.80
N VAL A 313 18.90 -12.29 13.71
CA VAL A 313 19.43 -13.07 14.86
C VAL A 313 20.21 -14.30 14.38
N VAL A 314 19.64 -15.06 13.44
CA VAL A 314 20.32 -16.21 12.85
C VAL A 314 21.65 -15.78 12.20
N SER A 315 21.62 -14.71 11.42
CA SER A 315 22.82 -14.15 10.78
C SER A 315 23.85 -13.68 11.81
N GLY A 316 23.38 -13.06 12.88
CA GLY A 316 24.22 -12.63 14.00
C GLY A 316 24.96 -13.79 14.68
N ILE A 317 24.29 -14.92 14.90
CA ILE A 317 24.91 -16.13 15.46
C ILE A 317 26.00 -16.66 14.50
N VAL A 318 25.75 -16.65 13.20
CA VAL A 318 26.73 -17.07 12.19
C VAL A 318 27.97 -16.17 12.21
N ILE A 319 27.76 -14.82 12.25
CA ILE A 319 28.87 -13.84 12.35
C ILE A 319 29.65 -14.07 13.65
N MET A 320 28.97 -14.24 14.77
CA MET A 320 29.60 -14.50 16.05
C MET A 320 30.51 -15.74 16.00
N ASN A 321 30.03 -16.84 15.39
CA ASN A 321 30.80 -18.06 15.25
C ASN A 321 32.03 -17.87 14.35
N ILE A 322 31.88 -17.16 13.23
CA ILE A 322 33.01 -16.87 12.33
C ILE A 322 34.07 -16.01 13.03
N MET A 323 33.62 -14.99 13.78
CA MET A 323 34.52 -14.14 14.54
C MET A 323 35.26 -14.90 15.66
N LEU A 324 34.59 -15.86 16.34
CA LEU A 324 35.24 -16.72 17.33
C LEU A 324 36.34 -17.59 16.70
N ILE A 325 36.11 -18.15 15.51
CA ILE A 325 37.07 -18.89 14.76
C ILE A 325 38.25 -17.98 14.35
N ALA A 326 37.97 -16.78 13.84
CA ALA A 326 39.00 -15.81 13.47
C ALA A 326 39.84 -15.36 14.66
N VAL A 327 39.25 -15.20 15.84
CA VAL A 327 40.00 -14.91 17.08
C VAL A 327 40.93 -16.09 17.42
N ALA A 328 40.47 -17.35 17.33
CA ALA A 328 41.27 -18.53 17.59
C ALA A 328 42.44 -18.68 16.60
N GLU A 329 42.20 -18.48 15.31
CA GLU A 329 43.22 -18.51 14.25
C GLU A 329 44.30 -17.41 14.42
N ARG A 330 43.92 -16.22 14.99
CA ARG A 330 44.78 -15.05 15.15
C ARG A 330 45.27 -14.85 16.61
N THR A 331 45.15 -15.87 17.47
CA THR A 331 45.48 -15.76 18.91
C THR A 331 46.92 -15.27 19.14
N ARG A 332 47.90 -15.77 18.38
CA ARG A 332 49.31 -15.37 18.46
C ARG A 332 49.53 -13.90 18.04
N GLU A 333 48.87 -13.46 16.99
CA GLU A 333 48.96 -12.08 16.50
C GLU A 333 48.40 -11.09 17.54
N ILE A 334 47.24 -11.42 18.16
CA ILE A 334 46.64 -10.65 19.24
C ILE A 334 47.59 -10.60 20.44
N GLY A 335 48.21 -11.73 20.80
CA GLY A 335 49.18 -11.82 21.87
C GLY A 335 50.40 -10.91 21.65
N ILE A 336 50.97 -10.90 20.43
CA ILE A 336 52.06 -10.02 20.04
C ILE A 336 51.65 -8.53 20.18
N ARG A 337 50.50 -8.14 19.62
CA ARG A 337 50.02 -6.75 19.73
C ARG A 337 49.85 -6.30 21.18
N ARG A 338 49.33 -7.15 22.04
CA ARG A 338 49.19 -6.87 23.46
C ARG A 338 50.52 -6.79 24.21
N SER A 339 51.48 -7.61 23.84
CA SER A 339 52.83 -7.59 24.41
C SER A 339 53.60 -6.30 24.05
N ILE A 340 53.33 -5.70 22.88
CA ILE A 340 53.91 -4.44 22.44
C ILE A 340 53.13 -3.21 23.02
N GLY A 341 52.08 -3.43 23.82
CA GLY A 341 51.38 -2.36 24.56
C GLY A 341 50.03 -1.94 24.02
N ALA A 342 49.40 -2.69 23.11
CA ALA A 342 48.00 -2.42 22.68
C ALA A 342 47.03 -2.54 23.86
N ARG A 343 46.15 -1.55 24.02
CA ARG A 343 45.10 -1.55 25.05
C ARG A 343 44.00 -2.53 24.68
N ARG A 344 43.33 -3.09 25.69
CA ARG A 344 42.15 -3.97 25.48
C ARG A 344 41.09 -3.32 24.57
N GLY A 345 40.83 -2.02 24.77
CA GLY A 345 39.88 -1.25 23.96
C GLY A 345 40.25 -1.19 22.46
N ASP A 346 41.56 -1.15 22.15
CA ASP A 346 42.02 -1.12 20.76
C ASP A 346 41.70 -2.43 20.03
N ILE A 347 41.86 -3.56 20.72
CA ILE A 347 41.47 -4.87 20.19
C ILE A 347 39.97 -4.99 20.02
N VAL A 348 39.18 -4.56 21.01
CA VAL A 348 37.72 -4.59 20.91
C VAL A 348 37.22 -3.74 19.72
N VAL A 349 37.70 -2.51 19.59
CA VAL A 349 37.32 -1.61 18.49
C VAL A 349 37.71 -2.22 17.14
N GLN A 350 38.87 -2.80 17.03
CA GLN A 350 39.33 -3.46 15.79
C GLN A 350 38.35 -4.56 15.36
N PHE A 351 38.05 -5.52 16.25
CA PHE A 351 37.16 -6.64 15.93
C PHE A 351 35.69 -6.17 15.70
N LEU A 352 35.22 -5.14 16.41
CA LEU A 352 33.89 -4.54 16.16
C LEU A 352 33.83 -3.85 14.80
N LEU A 353 34.88 -3.13 14.41
CA LEU A 353 34.98 -2.55 13.06
C LEU A 353 34.99 -3.64 11.99
N GLU A 354 35.71 -4.73 12.20
CA GLU A 354 35.75 -5.84 11.26
C GLU A 354 34.38 -6.53 11.10
N ALA A 355 33.69 -6.80 12.20
CA ALA A 355 32.31 -7.34 12.17
C ALA A 355 31.30 -6.35 11.58
N GLY A 356 31.40 -5.07 11.94
CA GLY A 356 30.54 -4.00 11.42
C GLY A 356 30.72 -3.76 9.94
N THR A 357 31.96 -3.79 9.43
CA THR A 357 32.22 -3.62 7.99
C THR A 357 31.75 -4.84 7.18
N LEU A 358 31.97 -6.05 7.68
CA LEU A 358 31.46 -7.27 7.03
C LEU A 358 29.94 -7.22 6.90
N SER A 359 29.25 -6.93 7.99
CA SER A 359 27.80 -6.84 8.00
C SER A 359 27.27 -5.62 7.23
N GLY A 360 27.99 -4.50 7.23
CA GLY A 360 27.68 -3.30 6.45
C GLY A 360 27.72 -3.55 4.95
N VAL A 361 28.70 -4.34 4.47
CA VAL A 361 28.74 -4.78 3.06
C VAL A 361 27.52 -5.65 2.72
N GLY A 362 27.17 -6.61 3.60
CA GLY A 362 25.93 -7.39 3.43
C GLY A 362 24.67 -6.53 3.41
N GLY A 363 24.61 -5.53 4.29
CA GLY A 363 23.53 -4.55 4.34
C GLY A 363 23.43 -3.71 3.05
N ALA A 364 24.56 -3.22 2.54
CA ALA A 364 24.61 -2.45 1.30
C ALA A 364 24.13 -3.28 0.09
N ILE A 365 24.62 -4.52 -0.03
CA ILE A 365 24.14 -5.46 -1.07
C ILE A 365 22.64 -5.72 -0.90
N GLY A 366 22.17 -5.95 0.34
CA GLY A 366 20.76 -6.16 0.66
C GLY A 366 19.89 -4.97 0.28
N ILE A 367 20.34 -3.73 0.52
CA ILE A 367 19.63 -2.52 0.12
C ILE A 367 19.49 -2.47 -1.40
N VAL A 368 20.58 -2.67 -2.15
CA VAL A 368 20.54 -2.65 -3.62
C VAL A 368 19.58 -3.71 -4.15
N LEU A 369 19.68 -4.95 -3.67
CA LEU A 369 18.77 -6.03 -4.06
C LEU A 369 17.31 -5.76 -3.64
N GLY A 370 17.08 -5.11 -2.50
CA GLY A 370 15.76 -4.71 -2.03
C GLY A 370 15.11 -3.65 -2.92
N ILE A 371 15.90 -2.68 -3.37
CA ILE A 371 15.45 -1.66 -4.33
C ILE A 371 15.10 -2.32 -5.67
N VAL A 372 15.99 -3.16 -6.20
CA VAL A 372 15.75 -3.89 -7.45
C VAL A 372 14.52 -4.78 -7.35
N ALA A 373 14.34 -5.47 -6.23
CA ALA A 373 13.14 -6.30 -5.99
C ALA A 373 11.86 -5.45 -5.97
N ALA A 374 11.88 -4.27 -5.33
CA ALA A 374 10.74 -3.34 -5.32
C ALA A 374 10.41 -2.82 -6.72
N GLU A 375 11.42 -2.47 -7.53
CA GLU A 375 11.23 -2.06 -8.93
C GLU A 375 10.69 -3.20 -9.81
N ILE A 376 11.17 -4.42 -9.63
CA ILE A 376 10.64 -5.60 -10.33
C ILE A 376 9.16 -5.81 -9.98
N VAL A 377 8.79 -5.72 -8.70
CA VAL A 377 7.40 -5.83 -8.27
C VAL A 377 6.56 -4.74 -8.93
N GLN A 378 7.01 -3.49 -8.95
CA GLN A 378 6.30 -2.39 -9.60
C GLN A 378 6.16 -2.58 -11.12
N ALA A 379 7.15 -3.16 -11.78
CA ALA A 379 7.12 -3.39 -13.23
C ALA A 379 6.26 -4.59 -13.64
N THR A 380 6.23 -5.64 -12.82
CA THR A 380 5.54 -6.91 -13.13
C THR A 380 4.16 -7.04 -12.52
N THR A 381 3.89 -6.27 -11.45
CA THR A 381 2.61 -6.28 -10.76
C THR A 381 2.00 -4.87 -10.74
N PRO A 382 0.69 -4.75 -10.56
CA PRO A 382 0.04 -3.44 -10.44
C PRO A 382 0.26 -2.78 -9.07
N LEU A 383 1.17 -3.30 -8.24
CA LEU A 383 1.44 -2.77 -6.91
C LEU A 383 2.42 -1.60 -7.01
N PRO A 384 2.05 -0.40 -6.56
CA PRO A 384 2.97 0.72 -6.51
C PRO A 384 4.03 0.46 -5.44
N ALA A 385 5.29 0.63 -5.79
CA ALA A 385 6.40 0.61 -4.87
C ALA A 385 7.10 1.98 -4.88
N SER A 386 7.49 2.45 -3.72
CA SER A 386 8.19 3.73 -3.58
C SER A 386 9.34 3.56 -2.60
N VAL A 387 10.56 3.68 -3.11
CA VAL A 387 11.75 3.60 -2.26
C VAL A 387 11.78 4.82 -1.34
N SER A 388 11.66 4.57 -0.04
CA SER A 388 11.74 5.61 0.98
C SER A 388 13.17 5.77 1.48
N PRO A 389 13.68 7.00 1.67
CA PRO A 389 14.97 7.21 2.35
C PRO A 389 15.04 6.52 3.72
N LEU A 390 13.92 6.43 4.41
CA LEU A 390 13.81 5.73 5.70
C LEU A 390 14.12 4.24 5.58
N SER A 391 13.70 3.56 4.50
CA SER A 391 14.00 2.13 4.28
C SER A 391 15.49 1.88 4.08
N ILE A 392 16.18 2.79 3.39
CA ILE A 392 17.63 2.72 3.17
C ILE A 392 18.38 2.90 4.49
N VAL A 393 18.02 3.94 5.26
CA VAL A 393 18.64 4.22 6.57
C VAL A 393 18.37 3.06 7.53
N ALA A 394 17.15 2.55 7.59
CA ALA A 394 16.81 1.40 8.45
C ALA A 394 17.61 0.15 8.05
N GLY A 395 17.73 -0.14 6.75
CA GLY A 395 18.53 -1.26 6.26
C GLY A 395 20.01 -1.14 6.63
N LEU A 396 20.60 0.06 6.51
CA LEU A 396 21.99 0.31 6.88
C LEU A 396 22.22 0.19 8.39
N VAL A 397 21.36 0.82 9.20
CA VAL A 397 21.46 0.78 10.67
C VAL A 397 21.30 -0.65 11.18
N LEU A 398 20.33 -1.40 10.67
CA LEU A 398 20.13 -2.79 11.07
C LEU A 398 21.26 -3.68 10.57
N GLY A 399 21.70 -3.52 9.33
CA GLY A 399 22.83 -4.28 8.79
C GLY A 399 24.09 -4.10 9.62
N CYS A 400 24.53 -2.87 9.84
CA CYS A 400 25.71 -2.58 10.68
C CYS A 400 25.51 -2.96 12.15
N GLY A 401 24.31 -2.69 12.69
CA GLY A 401 23.97 -2.95 14.09
C GLY A 401 24.07 -4.42 14.47
N VAL A 402 23.60 -5.31 13.60
CA VAL A 402 23.71 -6.76 13.80
C VAL A 402 25.17 -7.20 13.86
N GLY A 403 26.02 -6.69 12.97
CA GLY A 403 27.44 -7.02 12.98
C GLY A 403 28.14 -6.57 14.26
N VAL A 404 27.87 -5.34 14.69
CA VAL A 404 28.44 -4.81 15.95
C VAL A 404 27.93 -5.62 17.15
N ALA A 405 26.63 -5.89 17.25
CA ALA A 405 26.05 -6.67 18.35
C ALA A 405 26.63 -8.10 18.40
N SER A 406 26.73 -8.76 17.25
CA SER A 406 27.24 -10.14 17.14
C SER A 406 28.76 -10.23 17.34
N GLY A 407 29.49 -9.18 16.98
CA GLY A 407 30.95 -9.07 17.16
C GLY A 407 31.35 -8.74 18.61
N LEU A 408 30.42 -8.30 19.48
CA LEU A 408 30.75 -7.82 20.81
C LEU A 408 31.36 -8.91 21.70
N TYR A 409 30.78 -10.11 21.73
CA TYR A 409 31.28 -11.23 22.51
C TYR A 409 32.64 -11.75 22.03
N PRO A 410 32.87 -12.03 20.73
CA PRO A 410 34.17 -12.40 20.19
C PRO A 410 35.25 -11.34 20.44
N ALA A 411 34.92 -10.06 20.23
CA ALA A 411 35.84 -8.95 20.47
C ALA A 411 36.25 -8.84 21.95
N TRP A 412 35.32 -8.99 22.86
CA TRP A 412 35.62 -9.05 24.30
C TRP A 412 36.48 -10.21 24.67
N ARG A 413 36.23 -11.40 24.12
CA ARG A 413 37.06 -12.60 24.33
C ARG A 413 38.50 -12.41 23.81
N ALA A 414 38.67 -11.84 22.62
CA ALA A 414 39.94 -11.50 22.03
C ALA A 414 40.78 -10.54 22.93
N ALA A 415 40.11 -9.50 23.46
CA ALA A 415 40.75 -8.50 24.31
C ALA A 415 41.17 -9.02 25.70
N ASN A 416 40.60 -10.13 26.15
CA ASN A 416 40.91 -10.75 27.44
C ASN A 416 41.88 -11.95 27.33
N LEU A 417 42.42 -12.27 26.16
CA LEU A 417 43.44 -13.28 25.99
C LEU A 417 44.69 -12.93 26.79
N ASP A 418 45.27 -13.89 27.49
CA ASP A 418 46.55 -13.72 28.18
C ASP A 418 47.69 -13.72 27.16
N PRO A 419 48.51 -12.67 27.08
CA PRO A 419 49.62 -12.59 26.15
C PRO A 419 50.62 -13.74 26.27
N ILE A 420 50.85 -14.26 27.50
CA ILE A 420 51.80 -15.33 27.76
C ILE A 420 51.27 -16.67 27.20
N GLU A 421 49.99 -16.97 27.46
CA GLU A 421 49.35 -18.18 26.92
C GLU A 421 49.22 -18.10 25.39
N ALA A 422 48.89 -16.93 24.84
CA ALA A 422 48.75 -16.71 23.40
C ALA A 422 50.06 -16.90 22.62
N LEU A 423 51.20 -16.60 23.22
CA LEU A 423 52.50 -16.80 22.62
C LEU A 423 53.04 -18.25 22.78
N ARG A 424 52.52 -19.01 23.77
CA ARG A 424 52.90 -20.39 24.07
C ARG A 424 52.12 -21.42 23.26
N GLN A 425 50.99 -21.06 22.68
CA GLN A 425 50.27 -21.95 21.76
C GLN A 425 51.09 -22.16 20.48
N GLU A 426 51.71 -23.33 20.40
CA GLU A 426 52.27 -23.87 19.16
C GLU A 426 51.09 -24.25 18.25
N THR A 427 51.20 -23.89 16.97
CA THR A 427 50.24 -24.21 15.90
C THR A 427 50.06 -25.70 15.71
#